data_08acc11224052a3b64f8a7db574ba6ac
#
_entry.id   08acc11224052a3b64f8a7db574ba6ac
#
_cell.length_a   1.000
_cell.length_b   1.000
_cell.length_c   1.000
_cell.angle_alpha   90.00
_cell.angle_beta   90.00
_cell.angle_gamma   90.00
#
_symmetry.space_group_name_H-M   'P 1'
#
loop_
_entity.id
_entity.type
_entity.pdbx_description
1 polymer ?
#
loop_
_entity_poly.entity_id
_entity_poly.type
_entity_poly.pdbx_seq_one_letter_code
_entity_poly.pdbx_strand_id
1 'polypeptide(L)'
;MNNYLLKCENINKFYQEGENQTQVLKGVSFSMEPAELVAIVGSSGSGKSTLLHTLGGLDQPSSGEVFINGQSLQKASANELAALRNRYLGFVYQFHHLMADFTALENVMMPMLIGHQNKTEAKDRAEKMLSAVGLSHRITHRPSALSGGERQRVAIARALVNNPSLVLADEPTGNLDHKTTESIFELIQQLNQEQNIAFLLVTHDMGLAEKLSRRL
;
A
#
# COMPACT_ATOMS: atom_id res chain seq x y z
N MET A 1 15.19 -19.37 11.94
CA MET A 1 14.91 -18.85 10.58
C MET A 1 14.37 -17.46 10.77
N ASN A 2 15.00 -16.43 10.17
CA ASN A 2 14.50 -15.05 10.26
C ASN A 2 13.19 -14.95 9.49
N ASN A 3 12.08 -14.76 10.21
CA ASN A 3 10.74 -14.78 9.63
C ASN A 3 10.28 -13.36 9.26
N TYR A 4 11.10 -12.65 8.44
CA TYR A 4 10.73 -11.31 7.98
C TYR A 4 9.77 -11.38 6.81
N LEU A 5 8.67 -10.62 6.90
CA LEU A 5 7.73 -10.39 5.81
C LEU A 5 8.35 -9.48 4.73
N LEU A 6 8.93 -8.35 5.18
CA LEU A 6 9.66 -7.39 4.36
C LEU A 6 11.05 -7.20 4.96
N LYS A 7 12.07 -7.18 4.12
CA LYS A 7 13.43 -6.79 4.49
C LYS A 7 14.04 -5.94 3.39
N CYS A 8 14.67 -4.85 3.74
CA CYS A 8 15.51 -4.08 2.83
C CYS A 8 16.92 -3.94 3.39
N GLU A 9 17.91 -4.03 2.54
CA GLU A 9 19.33 -4.01 2.89
C GLU A 9 20.08 -2.99 2.04
N ASN A 10 20.63 -1.97 2.71
CA ASN A 10 21.50 -0.95 2.14
C ASN A 10 20.93 -0.28 0.86
N ILE A 11 19.64 0.06 0.89
CA ILE A 11 18.95 0.66 -0.25
C ILE A 11 19.47 2.07 -0.50
N ASN A 12 20.00 2.27 -1.70
CA ASN A 12 20.37 3.59 -2.22
C ASN A 12 19.55 3.90 -3.48
N LYS A 13 19.16 5.15 -3.65
CA LYS A 13 18.47 5.61 -4.85
C LYS A 13 19.02 6.95 -5.29
N PHE A 14 19.43 7.01 -6.55
CA PHE A 14 19.87 8.21 -7.23
C PHE A 14 18.96 8.50 -8.42
N TYR A 15 18.64 9.76 -8.64
CA TYR A 15 18.00 10.25 -9.85
C TYR A 15 18.98 11.12 -10.63
N GLN A 16 19.01 10.95 -11.94
CA GLN A 16 19.84 11.75 -12.85
C GLN A 16 18.98 12.81 -13.52
N GLU A 17 19.33 14.07 -13.33
CA GLU A 17 18.71 15.22 -14.02
C GLU A 17 19.79 15.99 -14.80
N GLY A 18 19.93 15.63 -16.08
CA GLY A 18 21.04 16.16 -16.91
C GLY A 18 22.38 15.73 -16.35
N GLU A 19 23.26 16.70 -16.03
CA GLU A 19 24.58 16.43 -15.43
C GLU A 19 24.53 16.27 -13.89
N ASN A 20 23.41 16.63 -13.25
CA ASN A 20 23.28 16.56 -11.81
C ASN A 20 22.73 15.20 -11.38
N GLN A 21 23.32 14.65 -10.31
CA GLN A 21 22.85 13.43 -9.65
C GLN A 21 22.36 13.75 -8.25
N THR A 22 21.10 13.43 -7.95
CA THR A 22 20.50 13.63 -6.63
C THR A 22 20.31 12.31 -5.94
N GLN A 23 20.95 12.13 -4.78
CA GLN A 23 20.74 10.95 -3.93
C GLN A 23 19.53 11.16 -3.02
N VAL A 24 18.49 10.36 -3.21
CA VAL A 24 17.24 10.43 -2.45
C VAL A 24 17.22 9.42 -1.31
N LEU A 25 17.70 8.19 -1.52
CA LEU A 25 17.82 7.19 -0.47
C LEU A 25 19.30 6.91 -0.20
N LYS A 26 19.67 6.80 1.08
CA LYS A 26 21.06 6.70 1.55
C LYS A 26 21.21 5.53 2.52
N GLY A 27 21.50 4.32 1.99
CA GLY A 27 21.83 3.14 2.79
C GLY A 27 20.69 2.67 3.72
N VAL A 28 19.43 2.78 3.29
CA VAL A 28 18.28 2.43 4.12
C VAL A 28 18.22 0.92 4.34
N SER A 29 18.13 0.51 5.61
CA SER A 29 18.05 -0.90 6.00
C SER A 29 17.08 -1.08 7.16
N PHE A 30 16.08 -1.93 7.01
CA PHE A 30 15.17 -2.37 8.07
C PHE A 30 14.43 -3.64 7.66
N SER A 31 13.69 -4.22 8.60
CA SER A 31 12.83 -5.37 8.35
C SER A 31 11.49 -5.18 9.04
N MET A 32 10.46 -5.86 8.55
CA MET A 32 9.14 -5.95 9.15
C MET A 32 8.74 -7.41 9.32
N GLU A 33 8.05 -7.68 10.42
CA GLU A 33 7.46 -8.99 10.72
C GLU A 33 6.02 -9.09 10.16
N PRO A 34 5.47 -10.31 10.03
CA PRO A 34 4.04 -10.48 9.72
C PRO A 34 3.14 -9.74 10.72
N ALA A 35 2.04 -9.19 10.22
CA ALA A 35 1.05 -8.44 11.00
C ALA A 35 1.58 -7.17 11.70
N GLU A 36 2.80 -6.75 11.46
CA GLU A 36 3.37 -5.53 12.05
C GLU A 36 2.74 -4.27 11.44
N LEU A 37 2.51 -3.25 12.27
CA LEU A 37 1.99 -1.95 11.88
C LEU A 37 3.08 -0.89 12.09
N VAL A 38 3.70 -0.42 11.00
CA VAL A 38 4.89 0.44 11.03
C VAL A 38 4.62 1.78 10.35
N ALA A 39 5.08 2.89 10.95
CA ALA A 39 5.13 4.19 10.30
C ALA A 39 6.53 4.55 9.84
N ILE A 40 6.64 5.10 8.63
CA ILE A 40 7.79 5.89 8.18
C ILE A 40 7.42 7.35 8.26
N VAL A 41 8.18 8.11 9.06
CA VAL A 41 7.90 9.53 9.32
C VAL A 41 9.02 10.40 8.75
N GLY A 42 8.66 11.58 8.26
CA GLY A 42 9.65 12.53 7.77
C GLY A 42 9.00 13.71 7.05
N SER A 43 9.76 14.79 6.86
CA SER A 43 9.32 15.97 6.14
C SER A 43 8.97 15.68 4.67
N SER A 44 8.19 16.54 4.05
CA SER A 44 7.96 16.46 2.59
C SER A 44 9.29 16.51 1.84
N GLY A 45 9.42 15.70 0.79
CA GLY A 45 10.65 15.61 -0.01
C GLY A 45 11.78 14.76 0.61
N SER A 46 11.60 14.13 1.78
CA SER A 46 12.63 13.29 2.40
C SER A 46 12.83 11.90 1.75
N GLY A 47 12.12 11.59 0.66
CA GLY A 47 12.27 10.33 -0.07
C GLY A 47 11.32 9.21 0.36
N LYS A 48 10.32 9.48 1.21
CA LYS A 48 9.39 8.46 1.73
C LYS A 48 8.62 7.71 0.64
N SER A 49 8.00 8.44 -0.30
CA SER A 49 7.28 7.82 -1.42
C SER A 49 8.23 7.04 -2.34
N THR A 50 9.46 7.56 -2.57
CA THR A 50 10.51 6.83 -3.30
C THR A 50 10.87 5.52 -2.61
N LEU A 51 11.02 5.54 -1.29
CA LEU A 51 11.28 4.33 -0.50
C LEU A 51 10.11 3.34 -0.62
N LEU A 52 8.88 3.80 -0.45
CA LEU A 52 7.69 2.97 -0.56
C LEU A 52 7.55 2.33 -1.95
N HIS A 53 7.80 3.10 -3.03
CA HIS A 53 7.81 2.57 -4.40
C HIS A 53 8.93 1.53 -4.61
N THR A 54 10.11 1.77 -4.04
CA THR A 54 11.24 0.82 -4.09
C THR A 54 10.91 -0.47 -3.35
N LEU A 55 10.35 -0.38 -2.15
CA LEU A 55 9.93 -1.53 -1.35
C LEU A 55 8.82 -2.34 -2.02
N GLY A 56 7.94 -1.66 -2.76
CA GLY A 56 6.86 -2.29 -3.53
C GLY A 56 7.27 -2.81 -4.91
N GLY A 57 8.53 -2.65 -5.31
CA GLY A 57 9.02 -3.04 -6.63
C GLY A 57 8.35 -2.28 -7.78
N LEU A 58 7.87 -1.06 -7.53
CA LEU A 58 7.38 -0.13 -8.57
C LEU A 58 8.53 0.66 -9.18
N ASP A 59 9.60 0.87 -8.41
CA ASP A 59 10.85 1.46 -8.85
C ASP A 59 12.02 0.58 -8.37
N GLN A 60 13.12 0.57 -9.11
CA GLN A 60 14.31 -0.19 -8.73
C GLN A 60 15.27 0.68 -7.91
N PRO A 61 15.88 0.15 -6.85
CA PRO A 61 16.96 0.84 -6.17
C PRO A 61 18.19 0.94 -7.08
N SER A 62 19.02 1.95 -6.87
CA SER A 62 20.30 2.07 -7.57
C SER A 62 21.33 1.06 -7.01
N SER A 63 21.21 0.69 -5.73
CA SER A 63 21.92 -0.42 -5.10
C SER A 63 21.18 -0.88 -3.85
N GLY A 64 21.52 -2.07 -3.35
CA GLY A 64 20.87 -2.75 -2.24
C GLY A 64 19.82 -3.75 -2.71
N GLU A 65 19.19 -4.45 -1.78
CA GLU A 65 18.21 -5.50 -2.08
C GLU A 65 16.96 -5.35 -1.21
N VAL A 66 15.79 -5.66 -1.81
CA VAL A 66 14.50 -5.76 -1.12
C VAL A 66 13.99 -7.19 -1.21
N PHE A 67 13.53 -7.73 -0.09
CA PHE A 67 12.96 -9.07 0.01
C PHE A 67 11.54 -9.00 0.54
N ILE A 68 10.62 -9.72 -0.10
CA ILE A 68 9.26 -9.94 0.36
C ILE A 68 9.04 -11.44 0.50
N ASN A 69 8.65 -11.91 1.68
CA ASN A 69 8.54 -13.34 1.99
C ASN A 69 9.81 -14.14 1.59
N GLY A 70 11.00 -13.55 1.79
CA GLY A 70 12.29 -14.15 1.44
C GLY A 70 12.64 -14.13 -0.06
N GLN A 71 11.79 -13.58 -0.93
CA GLN A 71 12.05 -13.46 -2.37
C GLN A 71 12.64 -12.08 -2.69
N SER A 72 13.80 -12.06 -3.36
CA SER A 72 14.45 -10.82 -3.81
C SER A 72 13.71 -10.19 -4.98
N LEU A 73 13.34 -8.90 -4.86
CA LEU A 73 12.69 -8.17 -5.94
C LEU A 73 13.63 -7.88 -7.10
N GLN A 74 14.93 -7.69 -6.82
CA GLN A 74 15.93 -7.34 -7.82
C GLN A 74 16.31 -8.52 -8.72
N LYS A 75 16.08 -9.77 -8.24
CA LYS A 75 16.37 -11.00 -8.99
C LYS A 75 15.16 -11.50 -9.78
N ALA A 76 13.98 -10.93 -9.55
CA ALA A 76 12.74 -11.31 -10.22
C ALA A 76 12.67 -10.67 -11.62
N SER A 77 12.20 -11.42 -12.60
CA SER A 77 11.80 -10.89 -13.91
C SER A 77 10.58 -9.96 -13.77
N ALA A 78 10.28 -9.17 -14.79
CA ALA A 78 9.14 -8.26 -14.78
C ALA A 78 7.79 -8.98 -14.51
N ASN A 79 7.60 -10.18 -15.08
CA ASN A 79 6.39 -10.97 -14.87
C ASN A 79 6.32 -11.55 -13.45
N GLU A 80 7.42 -12.06 -12.93
CA GLU A 80 7.51 -12.55 -11.55
C GLU A 80 7.26 -11.44 -10.55
N LEU A 81 7.83 -10.24 -10.79
CA LEU A 81 7.62 -9.07 -9.96
C LEU A 81 6.15 -8.60 -9.99
N ALA A 82 5.50 -8.63 -11.17
CA ALA A 82 4.08 -8.32 -11.28
C ALA A 82 3.21 -9.34 -10.53
N ALA A 83 3.51 -10.64 -10.65
CA ALA A 83 2.82 -11.70 -9.92
C ALA A 83 3.02 -11.58 -8.40
N LEU A 84 4.25 -11.27 -7.95
CA LEU A 84 4.58 -11.06 -6.54
C LEU A 84 3.79 -9.88 -5.97
N ARG A 85 3.76 -8.73 -6.69
CA ARG A 85 2.94 -7.57 -6.28
C ARG A 85 1.47 -7.92 -6.17
N ASN A 86 0.92 -8.57 -7.18
CA ASN A 86 -0.50 -8.94 -7.20
C ASN A 86 -0.88 -9.88 -6.04
N ARG A 87 0.03 -10.78 -5.68
CA ARG A 87 -0.21 -11.81 -4.66
C ARG A 87 0.01 -11.32 -3.23
N TYR A 88 1.08 -10.55 -2.98
CA TYR A 88 1.55 -10.28 -1.62
C TYR A 88 1.41 -8.82 -1.21
N LEU A 89 1.21 -7.90 -2.14
CA LEU A 89 1.19 -6.48 -1.85
C LEU A 89 -0.16 -5.83 -2.16
N GLY A 90 -0.61 -4.96 -1.25
CA GLY A 90 -1.64 -3.97 -1.49
C GLY A 90 -1.03 -2.57 -1.52
N PHE A 91 -1.60 -1.66 -2.33
CA PHE A 91 -1.16 -0.28 -2.40
C PHE A 91 -2.32 0.67 -2.11
N VAL A 92 -2.08 1.61 -1.19
CA VAL A 92 -2.98 2.71 -0.88
C VAL A 92 -2.23 4.02 -1.11
N TYR A 93 -2.79 4.93 -1.90
CA TYR A 93 -2.18 6.21 -2.26
C TYR A 93 -2.98 7.39 -1.72
N GLN A 94 -2.32 8.51 -1.50
CA GLN A 94 -2.92 9.76 -1.07
C GLN A 94 -4.04 10.25 -2.01
N PHE A 95 -3.85 10.13 -3.33
CA PHE A 95 -4.84 10.51 -4.35
C PHE A 95 -5.73 9.35 -4.79
N HIS A 96 -5.79 8.25 -4.03
CA HIS A 96 -6.62 7.07 -4.22
C HIS A 96 -6.34 6.29 -5.53
N HIS A 97 -6.02 6.95 -6.64
CA HIS A 97 -5.80 6.39 -7.98
C HIS A 97 -6.90 5.39 -8.40
N LEU A 98 -8.16 5.77 -8.13
CA LEU A 98 -9.31 5.01 -8.63
C LEU A 98 -9.54 5.30 -10.11
N MET A 99 -9.89 4.27 -10.85
CA MET A 99 -10.28 4.40 -12.26
C MET A 99 -11.65 5.08 -12.34
N ALA A 100 -11.69 6.28 -12.94
CA ALA A 100 -12.83 7.18 -12.90
C ALA A 100 -14.08 6.60 -13.59
N ASP A 101 -13.90 5.79 -14.64
CA ASP A 101 -14.97 5.21 -15.41
C ASP A 101 -15.56 3.93 -14.79
N PHE A 102 -14.89 3.36 -13.80
CA PHE A 102 -15.31 2.16 -13.09
C PHE A 102 -16.05 2.49 -11.79
N THR A 103 -17.01 1.68 -11.44
CA THR A 103 -17.70 1.72 -10.15
C THR A 103 -16.75 1.36 -8.99
N ALA A 104 -17.18 1.58 -7.74
CA ALA A 104 -16.45 1.12 -6.57
C ALA A 104 -16.20 -0.40 -6.62
N LEU A 105 -17.22 -1.16 -6.99
CA LEU A 105 -17.11 -2.62 -7.16
C LEU A 105 -16.06 -3.01 -8.19
N GLU A 106 -16.11 -2.44 -9.39
CA GLU A 106 -15.16 -2.73 -10.46
C GLU A 106 -13.73 -2.33 -10.12
N ASN A 107 -13.53 -1.19 -9.44
CA ASN A 107 -12.23 -0.79 -8.93
C ASN A 107 -11.64 -1.83 -7.97
N VAL A 108 -12.47 -2.39 -7.06
CA VAL A 108 -12.03 -3.39 -6.09
C VAL A 108 -11.83 -4.76 -6.75
N MET A 109 -12.61 -5.11 -7.76
CA MET A 109 -12.44 -6.36 -8.52
C MET A 109 -11.13 -6.43 -9.32
N MET A 110 -10.61 -5.28 -9.76
CA MET A 110 -9.54 -5.20 -10.75
C MET A 110 -8.28 -6.01 -10.41
N PRO A 111 -7.72 -5.98 -9.18
CA PRO A 111 -6.56 -6.79 -8.84
C PRO A 111 -6.79 -8.29 -9.01
N MET A 112 -7.98 -8.77 -8.73
CA MET A 112 -8.34 -10.18 -8.89
C MET A 112 -8.43 -10.58 -10.38
N LEU A 113 -9.03 -9.71 -11.21
CA LEU A 113 -9.15 -9.93 -12.66
C LEU A 113 -7.77 -9.91 -13.34
N ILE A 114 -6.87 -9.01 -12.91
CA ILE A 114 -5.47 -9.00 -13.36
C ILE A 114 -4.76 -10.29 -12.96
N GLY A 115 -5.07 -10.84 -11.78
CA GLY A 115 -4.60 -12.14 -11.32
C GLY A 115 -5.30 -13.36 -11.96
N HIS A 116 -6.07 -13.14 -13.03
CA HIS A 116 -6.81 -14.19 -13.77
C HIS A 116 -7.83 -14.97 -12.94
N GLN A 117 -8.34 -14.41 -11.85
CA GLN A 117 -9.39 -15.03 -11.06
C GLN A 117 -10.75 -14.95 -11.78
N ASN A 118 -11.64 -15.87 -11.46
CA ASN A 118 -12.99 -15.90 -12.04
C ASN A 118 -13.78 -14.63 -11.69
N LYS A 119 -14.50 -14.07 -12.68
CA LYS A 119 -15.26 -12.82 -12.53
C LYS A 119 -16.31 -12.89 -11.42
N THR A 120 -16.98 -14.03 -11.27
CA THR A 120 -18.01 -14.22 -10.22
C THR A 120 -17.36 -14.21 -8.84
N GLU A 121 -16.26 -14.94 -8.66
CA GLU A 121 -15.49 -14.96 -7.41
C GLU A 121 -14.92 -13.57 -7.09
N ALA A 122 -14.37 -12.87 -8.09
CA ALA A 122 -13.87 -11.50 -7.94
C ALA A 122 -14.98 -10.54 -7.47
N LYS A 123 -16.20 -10.68 -8.02
CA LYS A 123 -17.34 -9.88 -7.62
C LYS A 123 -17.73 -10.16 -6.17
N ASP A 124 -17.91 -11.43 -5.79
CA ASP A 124 -18.33 -11.81 -4.43
C ASP A 124 -17.32 -11.36 -3.36
N ARG A 125 -16.03 -11.47 -3.65
CA ARG A 125 -14.98 -10.98 -2.74
C ARG A 125 -14.94 -9.47 -2.67
N ALA A 126 -15.09 -8.77 -3.79
CA ALA A 126 -15.11 -7.32 -3.81
C ALA A 126 -16.32 -6.75 -3.05
N GLU A 127 -17.51 -7.36 -3.18
CA GLU A 127 -18.70 -6.99 -2.39
C GLU A 127 -18.48 -7.19 -0.89
N LYS A 128 -17.90 -8.31 -0.48
CA LYS A 128 -17.53 -8.56 0.93
C LYS A 128 -16.53 -7.54 1.44
N MET A 129 -15.51 -7.21 0.66
CA MET A 129 -14.50 -6.24 1.05
C MET A 129 -15.08 -4.82 1.14
N LEU A 130 -15.95 -4.41 0.20
CA LEU A 130 -16.65 -3.13 0.28
C LEU A 130 -17.58 -3.07 1.49
N SER A 131 -18.20 -4.18 1.87
CA SER A 131 -18.98 -4.28 3.11
C SER A 131 -18.10 -4.11 4.35
N ALA A 132 -16.94 -4.76 4.40
CA ALA A 132 -15.99 -4.65 5.50
C ALA A 132 -15.48 -3.22 5.73
N VAL A 133 -15.36 -2.42 4.66
CA VAL A 133 -15.01 -0.99 4.77
C VAL A 133 -16.22 -0.07 4.91
N GLY A 134 -17.45 -0.60 5.09
CA GLY A 134 -18.69 0.15 5.34
C GLY A 134 -19.32 0.78 4.09
N LEU A 135 -19.05 0.23 2.89
CA LEU A 135 -19.51 0.79 1.61
C LEU A 135 -20.50 -0.10 0.84
N SER A 136 -21.24 -1.00 1.51
CA SER A 136 -22.24 -1.86 0.86
C SER A 136 -23.27 -1.08 0.05
N HIS A 137 -23.61 0.13 0.46
CA HIS A 137 -24.59 1.02 -0.19
C HIS A 137 -24.00 1.84 -1.34
N ARG A 138 -22.68 1.74 -1.63
CA ARG A 138 -21.95 2.52 -2.62
C ARG A 138 -21.34 1.69 -3.75
N ILE A 139 -21.60 0.40 -3.78
CA ILE A 139 -20.92 -0.56 -4.71
C ILE A 139 -21.04 -0.18 -6.19
N THR A 140 -22.15 0.44 -6.61
CA THR A 140 -22.43 0.86 -7.99
C THR A 140 -22.01 2.30 -8.29
N HIS A 141 -21.53 3.05 -7.29
CA HIS A 141 -21.14 4.45 -7.49
C HIS A 141 -19.77 4.56 -8.14
N ARG A 142 -19.62 5.54 -9.02
CA ARG A 142 -18.32 5.93 -9.59
C ARG A 142 -17.56 6.86 -8.64
N PRO A 143 -16.22 6.97 -8.73
CA PRO A 143 -15.42 7.83 -7.87
C PRO A 143 -15.89 9.29 -7.79
N SER A 144 -16.46 9.84 -8.88
CA SER A 144 -17.01 11.20 -8.92
C SER A 144 -18.24 11.40 -8.00
N ALA A 145 -18.96 10.33 -7.68
CA ALA A 145 -20.12 10.34 -6.80
C ALA A 145 -19.78 9.92 -5.35
N LEU A 146 -18.51 9.79 -5.01
CA LEU A 146 -18.02 9.41 -3.68
C LEU A 146 -17.32 10.59 -3.00
N SER A 147 -17.47 10.71 -1.69
CA SER A 147 -16.69 11.64 -0.85
C SER A 147 -15.22 11.23 -0.82
N GLY A 148 -14.32 12.10 -0.31
CA GLY A 148 -12.90 11.80 -0.14
C GLY A 148 -12.67 10.55 0.71
N GLY A 149 -13.34 10.46 1.86
CA GLY A 149 -13.26 9.31 2.76
C GLY A 149 -13.83 8.02 2.15
N GLU A 150 -14.93 8.11 1.38
CA GLU A 150 -15.48 6.94 0.67
C GLU A 150 -14.52 6.46 -0.43
N ARG A 151 -13.90 7.37 -1.20
CA ARG A 151 -12.85 7.01 -2.17
C ARG A 151 -11.66 6.31 -1.50
N GLN A 152 -11.25 6.80 -0.32
CA GLN A 152 -10.15 6.17 0.43
C GLN A 152 -10.53 4.78 0.91
N ARG A 153 -11.75 4.56 1.39
CA ARG A 153 -12.24 3.22 1.76
C ARG A 153 -12.29 2.27 0.56
N VAL A 154 -12.68 2.75 -0.62
CA VAL A 154 -12.60 1.96 -1.87
C VAL A 154 -11.16 1.61 -2.21
N ALA A 155 -10.20 2.55 -2.07
CA ALA A 155 -8.78 2.29 -2.31
C ALA A 155 -8.20 1.26 -1.32
N ILE A 156 -8.60 1.31 -0.05
CA ILE A 156 -8.25 0.31 0.97
C ILE A 156 -8.86 -1.06 0.60
N ALA A 157 -10.13 -1.11 0.25
CA ALA A 157 -10.78 -2.35 -0.17
C ALA A 157 -10.08 -2.99 -1.39
N ARG A 158 -9.71 -2.16 -2.39
CA ARG A 158 -8.94 -2.59 -3.56
C ARG A 158 -7.57 -3.16 -3.18
N ALA A 159 -6.88 -2.51 -2.24
CA ALA A 159 -5.58 -2.98 -1.77
C ALA A 159 -5.65 -4.34 -1.08
N LEU A 160 -6.77 -4.64 -0.41
CA LEU A 160 -6.95 -5.83 0.43
C LEU A 160 -7.63 -7.01 -0.27
N VAL A 161 -8.28 -6.80 -1.43
CA VAL A 161 -9.14 -7.81 -2.06
C VAL A 161 -8.42 -9.12 -2.40
N ASN A 162 -7.11 -9.08 -2.70
CA ASN A 162 -6.28 -10.27 -2.95
C ASN A 162 -5.74 -10.92 -1.67
N ASN A 163 -6.13 -10.44 -0.50
CA ASN A 163 -5.62 -10.90 0.80
C ASN A 163 -4.08 -10.81 0.88
N PRO A 164 -3.49 -9.61 0.66
CA PRO A 164 -2.05 -9.43 0.66
C PRO A 164 -1.46 -9.67 2.05
N SER A 165 -0.16 -9.99 2.09
CA SER A 165 0.57 -10.08 3.35
C SER A 165 0.97 -8.70 3.88
N LEU A 166 1.17 -7.73 2.98
CA LEU A 166 1.65 -6.37 3.28
C LEU A 166 0.88 -5.32 2.48
N VAL A 167 0.43 -4.27 3.15
CA VAL A 167 -0.09 -3.06 2.52
C VAL A 167 0.92 -1.93 2.67
N LEU A 168 1.27 -1.31 1.55
CA LEU A 168 2.10 -0.12 1.45
C LEU A 168 1.19 1.09 1.26
N ALA A 169 1.17 2.00 2.23
CA ALA A 169 0.28 3.15 2.23
C ALA A 169 1.05 4.47 2.21
N ASP A 170 0.93 5.22 1.13
CA ASP A 170 1.54 6.53 0.96
C ASP A 170 0.54 7.63 1.35
N GLU A 171 0.73 8.22 2.51
CA GLU A 171 -0.11 9.26 3.09
C GLU A 171 -1.62 8.96 2.99
N PRO A 172 -2.10 7.82 3.52
CA PRO A 172 -3.46 7.34 3.28
C PRO A 172 -4.55 8.26 3.82
N THR A 173 -4.21 9.30 4.56
CA THR A 173 -5.12 10.28 5.17
C THR A 173 -4.79 11.73 4.82
N GLY A 174 -3.76 11.97 4.01
CA GLY A 174 -3.18 13.29 3.79
C GLY A 174 -4.12 14.33 3.15
N ASN A 175 -5.24 13.93 2.54
CA ASN A 175 -6.22 14.81 1.90
C ASN A 175 -7.60 14.76 2.58
N LEU A 176 -7.67 14.26 3.83
CA LEU A 176 -8.93 14.08 4.56
C LEU A 176 -9.01 15.04 5.75
N ASP A 177 -10.23 15.36 6.15
CA ASP A 177 -10.46 16.07 7.40
C ASP A 177 -10.11 15.20 8.63
N HIS A 178 -9.90 15.81 9.78
CA HIS A 178 -9.42 15.13 10.99
C HIS A 178 -10.34 13.96 11.41
N LYS A 179 -11.66 14.13 11.37
CA LYS A 179 -12.61 13.08 11.76
C LYS A 179 -12.56 11.88 10.81
N THR A 180 -12.46 12.15 9.51
CA THR A 180 -12.32 11.12 8.47
C THR A 180 -10.97 10.42 8.60
N THR A 181 -9.90 11.16 8.88
CA THR A 181 -8.56 10.64 9.15
C THR A 181 -8.56 9.62 10.29
N GLU A 182 -9.16 9.96 11.43
CA GLU A 182 -9.26 9.02 12.56
C GLU A 182 -10.06 7.77 12.18
N SER A 183 -11.17 7.92 11.51
CA SER A 183 -12.02 6.79 11.06
C SER A 183 -11.30 5.87 10.06
N ILE A 184 -10.46 6.40 9.18
CA ILE A 184 -9.63 5.59 8.25
C ILE A 184 -8.52 4.88 9.02
N PHE A 185 -7.91 5.54 9.99
CA PHE A 185 -6.85 4.94 10.79
C PHE A 185 -7.38 3.79 11.67
N GLU A 186 -8.52 3.98 12.32
CA GLU A 186 -9.22 2.92 13.07
C GLU A 186 -9.55 1.72 12.18
N LEU A 187 -10.03 1.98 10.95
CA LEU A 187 -10.28 0.93 9.97
C LEU A 187 -9.01 0.14 9.62
N ILE A 188 -7.87 0.82 9.41
CA ILE A 188 -6.58 0.17 9.14
C ILE A 188 -6.16 -0.71 10.34
N GLN A 189 -6.29 -0.21 11.57
CA GLN A 189 -5.96 -0.98 12.77
C GLN A 189 -6.86 -2.21 12.94
N GLN A 190 -8.17 -2.05 12.70
CA GLN A 190 -9.11 -3.16 12.74
C GLN A 190 -8.75 -4.23 11.71
N LEU A 191 -8.52 -3.85 10.45
CA LEU A 191 -8.16 -4.77 9.37
C LEU A 191 -6.80 -5.47 9.62
N ASN A 192 -5.82 -4.76 10.18
CA ASN A 192 -4.56 -5.35 10.61
C ASN A 192 -4.79 -6.48 11.64
N GLN A 193 -5.60 -6.21 12.67
CA GLN A 193 -5.86 -7.17 13.74
C GLN A 193 -6.72 -8.37 13.28
N GLU A 194 -7.78 -8.11 12.51
CA GLU A 194 -8.73 -9.14 12.08
C GLU A 194 -8.15 -10.07 11.00
N GLN A 195 -7.32 -9.53 10.11
CA GLN A 195 -6.82 -10.25 8.94
C GLN A 195 -5.32 -10.59 9.01
N ASN A 196 -4.62 -10.19 10.09
CA ASN A 196 -3.18 -10.38 10.27
C ASN A 196 -2.33 -9.82 9.10
N ILE A 197 -2.78 -8.72 8.49
CA ILE A 197 -2.08 -8.06 7.38
C ILE A 197 -1.14 -7.01 7.96
N ALA A 198 0.14 -7.02 7.54
CA ALA A 198 1.08 -5.97 7.90
C ALA A 198 0.79 -4.67 7.12
N PHE A 199 1.02 -3.52 7.76
CA PHE A 199 0.90 -2.22 7.10
C PHE A 199 2.17 -1.40 7.31
N LEU A 200 2.71 -0.86 6.23
CA LEU A 200 3.75 0.16 6.24
C LEU A 200 3.12 1.47 5.78
N LEU A 201 2.96 2.40 6.70
CA LEU A 201 2.37 3.70 6.45
C LEU A 201 3.46 4.76 6.34
N VAL A 202 3.46 5.49 5.24
CA VAL A 202 4.24 6.72 5.12
C VAL A 202 3.34 7.89 5.49
N THR A 203 3.76 8.73 6.43
CA THR A 203 3.00 9.89 6.86
C THR A 203 3.91 11.03 7.34
N HIS A 204 3.41 12.26 7.24
CA HIS A 204 3.98 13.43 7.92
C HIS A 204 3.21 13.78 9.20
N ASP A 205 2.09 13.08 9.48
CA ASP A 205 1.28 13.27 10.68
C ASP A 205 1.89 12.50 11.86
N MET A 206 2.53 13.24 12.75
CA MET A 206 3.16 12.69 13.95
C MET A 206 2.13 12.12 14.93
N GLY A 207 0.94 12.71 15.01
CA GLY A 207 -0.13 12.24 15.90
C GLY A 207 -0.65 10.85 15.52
N LEU A 208 -0.76 10.57 14.21
CA LEU A 208 -1.07 9.23 13.72
C LEU A 208 0.10 8.26 13.93
N ALA A 209 1.32 8.69 13.64
CA ALA A 209 2.49 7.84 13.82
C ALA A 209 2.72 7.43 15.27
N GLU A 210 2.35 8.27 16.25
CA GLU A 210 2.44 7.96 17.67
C GLU A 210 1.48 6.86 18.13
N LYS A 211 0.40 6.64 17.39
CA LYS A 211 -0.55 5.54 17.66
C LYS A 211 -0.07 4.19 17.15
N LEU A 212 1.05 4.13 16.42
CA LEU A 212 1.61 2.90 15.85
C LEU A 212 2.69 2.31 16.75
N SER A 213 2.82 0.98 16.69
CA SER A 213 3.76 0.23 17.55
C SER A 213 5.22 0.50 17.24
N ARG A 214 5.53 0.88 15.98
CA ARG A 214 6.91 1.13 15.53
C ARG A 214 6.99 2.29 14.53
N ARG A 215 8.02 3.10 14.70
CA ARG A 215 8.35 4.24 13.82
C ARG A 215 9.77 4.10 13.29
N LEU A 216 9.97 4.48 12.02
CA LEU A 216 11.23 4.53 11.31
C LEU A 216 11.49 5.95 10.79
#